data_c5ee19d9f98187c8dcd9cdd68e11334f
#
_entry.id   c5ee19d9f98187c8dcd9cdd68e11334f
#
_cell.length_a   1.000
_cell.length_b   1.000
_cell.length_c   1.000
_cell.angle_alpha   90.00
_cell.angle_beta   90.00
_cell.angle_gamma   90.00
#
_symmetry.space_group_name_H-M   'P 1'
#
loop_
_entity.id
_entity.type
_entity.pdbx_description
1 polymer ?
#
loop_
_entity_poly.entity_id
_entity_poly.type
_entity_poly.pdbx_seq_one_letter_code
_entity_poly.pdbx_strand_id
1 'polypeptide(L)'
;AASGIDWFSRSGILVDEGKRGVLEGLGTEIYPDGHQKTASSIRTDCCGEAALAYLMHFLAFGDARSLERAQNLEAFVYDKMQIRSGRFQGMLRWTDIAWEVCYQDDMARAMLVTLFKALYGLGREYLPQCRMALEFLMNTTGPDGLRPARTDNLNMSEEDFAALSRQNGAFPCAHYNAFYLACLLLYGKLEKDARCLAVGETGMQALLQAYPK
;
A
#
# COMPACT_ATOMS: atom_id res chain seq x y z
N ALA A 1 -6.64 3.56 22.28
CA ALA A 1 -7.06 3.12 20.94
C ALA A 1 -8.27 3.92 20.45
N ALA A 2 -9.41 3.95 21.19
CA ALA A 2 -10.62 4.66 20.76
C ALA A 2 -10.35 6.13 20.38
N SER A 3 -9.65 6.89 21.22
CA SER A 3 -9.33 8.30 20.94
C SER A 3 -8.53 8.52 19.66
N GLY A 4 -7.62 7.59 19.32
CA GLY A 4 -6.85 7.65 18.07
C GLY A 4 -7.73 7.37 16.84
N ILE A 5 -8.62 6.39 16.93
CA ILE A 5 -9.56 6.08 15.84
C ILE A 5 -10.57 7.21 15.64
N ASP A 6 -11.08 7.79 16.71
CA ASP A 6 -11.99 8.94 16.65
C ASP A 6 -11.33 10.19 16.05
N TRP A 7 -10.00 10.30 16.19
CA TRP A 7 -9.28 11.44 15.66
C TRP A 7 -9.43 11.58 14.13
N PHE A 8 -9.41 10.48 13.38
CA PHE A 8 -9.59 10.53 11.91
C PHE A 8 -10.89 11.26 11.50
N SER A 9 -11.98 11.03 12.24
CA SER A 9 -13.24 11.68 11.96
C SER A 9 -13.28 13.13 12.49
N ARG A 10 -12.75 13.36 13.71
CA ARG A 10 -12.78 14.68 14.34
C ARG A 10 -11.83 15.68 13.69
N SER A 11 -10.71 15.23 13.14
CA SER A 11 -9.77 16.08 12.41
C SER A 11 -10.27 16.49 11.02
N GLY A 12 -11.32 15.83 10.51
CA GLY A 12 -11.87 16.10 9.18
C GLY A 12 -11.07 15.47 8.03
N ILE A 13 -10.04 14.63 8.32
CA ILE A 13 -9.25 13.98 7.27
C ILE A 13 -9.94 12.75 6.67
N LEU A 14 -10.82 12.08 7.41
CA LEU A 14 -11.61 10.97 6.88
C LEU A 14 -12.78 11.52 6.05
N VAL A 15 -12.78 11.28 4.75
CA VAL A 15 -13.77 11.86 3.85
C VAL A 15 -14.91 10.88 3.58
N ASP A 16 -16.15 11.28 3.91
CA ASP A 16 -17.36 10.48 3.69
C ASP A 16 -17.23 9.04 4.23
N GLU A 17 -16.89 8.91 5.52
CA GLU A 17 -16.71 7.62 6.20
C GLU A 17 -15.73 6.68 5.45
N GLY A 18 -14.75 7.25 4.74
CA GLY A 18 -13.75 6.53 3.96
C GLY A 18 -14.11 6.24 2.51
N LYS A 19 -15.36 6.48 2.07
CA LYS A 19 -15.78 6.24 0.68
C LYS A 19 -15.06 7.12 -0.34
N ARG A 20 -14.54 8.26 0.12
CA ARG A 20 -13.75 9.19 -0.67
C ARG A 20 -12.31 9.31 -0.19
N GLY A 21 -11.83 8.31 0.56
CA GLY A 21 -10.46 8.21 1.02
C GLY A 21 -10.18 8.97 2.33
N VAL A 22 -8.89 9.16 2.58
CA VAL A 22 -8.32 9.91 3.71
C VAL A 22 -7.39 10.97 3.15
N LEU A 23 -7.54 12.21 3.58
CA LEU A 23 -6.60 13.29 3.28
C LEU A 23 -5.23 12.97 3.92
N GLU A 24 -4.14 13.42 3.29
CA GLU A 24 -2.76 13.09 3.70
C GLU A 24 -2.47 13.45 5.17
N GLY A 25 -3.23 14.35 5.75
CA GLY A 25 -3.13 14.72 7.15
C GLY A 25 -3.32 16.20 7.40
N LEU A 26 -2.70 16.69 8.47
CA LEU A 26 -2.73 18.09 8.85
C LEU A 26 -1.42 18.77 8.45
N GLY A 27 -1.51 20.05 8.10
CA GLY A 27 -0.35 20.90 7.85
C GLY A 27 0.52 21.06 9.11
N THR A 28 1.77 21.47 8.92
CA THR A 28 2.73 21.63 10.01
C THR A 28 2.49 22.92 10.84
N GLU A 29 1.75 23.88 10.29
CA GLU A 29 1.44 25.13 10.95
C GLU A 29 0.28 24.93 11.95
N ILE A 30 0.55 25.25 13.22
CA ILE A 30 -0.46 25.23 14.27
C ILE A 30 -0.81 26.69 14.59
N TYR A 31 -2.09 27.05 14.40
CA TYR A 31 -2.57 28.39 14.68
C TYR A 31 -2.79 28.62 16.19
N PRO A 32 -2.90 29.89 16.65
CA PRO A 32 -3.01 30.19 18.09
C PRO A 32 -4.21 29.56 18.79
N ASP A 33 -5.29 29.27 18.05
CA ASP A 33 -6.48 28.56 18.53
C ASP A 33 -6.35 27.03 18.49
N GLY A 34 -5.17 26.52 18.07
CA GLY A 34 -4.86 25.09 17.99
C GLY A 34 -5.33 24.40 16.73
N HIS A 35 -5.99 25.10 15.79
CA HIS A 35 -6.36 24.46 14.52
C HIS A 35 -5.15 24.30 13.58
N GLN A 36 -5.26 23.36 12.66
CA GLN A 36 -4.31 23.11 11.58
C GLN A 36 -5.10 22.95 10.27
N LYS A 37 -4.52 23.40 9.16
CA LYS A 37 -5.11 23.15 7.84
C LYS A 37 -5.00 21.67 7.49
N THR A 38 -6.06 21.09 6.95
CA THR A 38 -5.98 19.76 6.35
C THR A 38 -5.24 19.83 5.01
N ALA A 39 -4.46 18.79 4.70
CA ALA A 39 -3.94 18.59 3.34
C ALA A 39 -5.12 18.42 2.37
N SER A 40 -4.92 18.80 1.12
CA SER A 40 -5.94 18.64 0.08
C SER A 40 -5.78 17.35 -0.73
N SER A 41 -4.59 16.73 -0.69
CA SER A 41 -4.27 15.50 -1.42
C SER A 41 -4.70 14.26 -0.65
N ILE A 42 -5.03 13.23 -1.41
CA ILE A 42 -5.30 11.88 -0.90
C ILE A 42 -4.18 10.97 -1.36
N ARG A 43 -3.50 10.32 -0.42
CA ARG A 43 -2.46 9.34 -0.72
C ARG A 43 -2.98 7.92 -0.52
N THR A 44 -2.54 7.03 -1.39
CA THR A 44 -2.96 5.63 -1.37
C THR A 44 -2.49 4.89 -0.12
N ASP A 45 -1.24 5.13 0.32
CA ASP A 45 -0.70 4.58 1.56
C ASP A 45 -1.48 5.05 2.79
N CYS A 46 -1.78 6.35 2.88
CA CYS A 46 -2.60 6.89 3.98
C CYS A 46 -3.99 6.23 4.06
N CYS A 47 -4.62 5.99 2.90
CA CYS A 47 -5.88 5.27 2.85
C CYS A 47 -5.74 3.82 3.34
N GLY A 48 -4.68 3.11 2.90
CA GLY A 48 -4.43 1.73 3.30
C GLY A 48 -4.07 1.59 4.77
N GLU A 49 -3.22 2.47 5.30
CA GLU A 49 -2.85 2.48 6.73
C GLU A 49 -4.04 2.82 7.63
N ALA A 50 -4.86 3.80 7.24
CA ALA A 50 -6.08 4.10 7.96
C ALA A 50 -7.07 2.92 7.91
N ALA A 51 -7.22 2.28 6.75
CA ALA A 51 -8.04 1.08 6.61
C ALA A 51 -7.56 -0.05 7.51
N LEU A 52 -6.25 -0.29 7.57
CA LEU A 52 -5.67 -1.29 8.46
C LEU A 52 -5.88 -0.94 9.93
N ALA A 53 -5.71 0.34 10.31
CA ALA A 53 -5.97 0.79 11.68
C ALA A 53 -7.44 0.56 12.09
N TYR A 54 -8.39 0.86 11.23
CA TYR A 54 -9.81 0.58 11.45
C TYR A 54 -10.10 -0.94 11.52
N LEU A 55 -9.49 -1.75 10.66
CA LEU A 55 -9.62 -3.20 10.69
C LEU A 55 -9.10 -3.77 12.03
N MET A 56 -7.90 -3.33 12.47
CA MET A 56 -7.34 -3.74 13.75
C MET A 56 -8.21 -3.31 14.94
N HIS A 57 -8.82 -2.13 14.88
CA HIS A 57 -9.77 -1.68 15.88
C HIS A 57 -11.02 -2.57 15.94
N PHE A 58 -11.57 -2.93 14.78
CA PHE A 58 -12.68 -3.90 14.72
C PHE A 58 -12.30 -5.24 15.33
N LEU A 59 -11.14 -5.79 14.96
CA LEU A 59 -10.67 -7.09 15.49
C LEU A 59 -10.47 -7.06 17.00
N ALA A 60 -10.04 -5.93 17.54
CA ALA A 60 -9.79 -5.81 18.99
C ALA A 60 -11.05 -5.52 19.82
N PHE A 61 -12.02 -4.80 19.28
CA PHE A 61 -13.15 -4.26 20.03
C PHE A 61 -14.53 -4.61 19.48
N GLY A 62 -14.62 -5.25 18.31
CA GLY A 62 -15.91 -5.63 17.69
C GLY A 62 -16.70 -4.44 17.12
N ASP A 63 -16.07 -3.27 16.93
CA ASP A 63 -16.74 -2.07 16.44
C ASP A 63 -17.07 -2.18 14.95
N ALA A 64 -18.34 -2.48 14.63
CA ALA A 64 -18.81 -2.65 13.26
C ALA A 64 -18.59 -1.42 12.36
N ARG A 65 -18.63 -0.20 12.93
CA ARG A 65 -18.37 1.04 12.18
C ARG A 65 -16.92 1.12 11.71
N SER A 66 -16.00 0.61 12.52
CA SER A 66 -14.59 0.51 12.10
C SER A 66 -14.40 -0.49 10.95
N LEU A 67 -15.10 -1.62 10.96
CA LEU A 67 -15.07 -2.54 9.82
C LEU A 67 -15.64 -1.89 8.55
N GLU A 68 -16.76 -1.19 8.63
CA GLU A 68 -17.34 -0.46 7.50
C GLU A 68 -16.36 0.56 6.92
N ARG A 69 -15.71 1.35 7.76
CA ARG A 69 -14.69 2.33 7.34
C ARG A 69 -13.48 1.68 6.67
N ALA A 70 -13.01 0.58 7.22
CA ALA A 70 -11.92 -0.20 6.62
C ALA A 70 -12.30 -0.68 5.21
N GLN A 71 -13.52 -1.21 5.04
CA GLN A 71 -14.04 -1.66 3.74
C GLN A 71 -14.22 -0.51 2.75
N ASN A 72 -14.73 0.64 3.19
CA ASN A 72 -14.88 1.82 2.34
C ASN A 72 -13.53 2.33 1.83
N LEU A 73 -12.52 2.40 2.69
CA LEU A 73 -11.17 2.83 2.33
C LEU A 73 -10.49 1.81 1.39
N GLU A 74 -10.65 0.51 1.65
CA GLU A 74 -10.16 -0.54 0.76
C GLU A 74 -10.80 -0.43 -0.63
N ALA A 75 -12.11 -0.26 -0.70
CA ALA A 75 -12.83 -0.05 -1.95
C ALA A 75 -12.32 1.21 -2.68
N PHE A 76 -12.10 2.31 -1.97
CA PHE A 76 -11.54 3.53 -2.55
C PHE A 76 -10.16 3.27 -3.17
N VAL A 77 -9.26 2.56 -2.48
CA VAL A 77 -7.92 2.23 -2.99
C VAL A 77 -8.03 1.48 -4.31
N TYR A 78 -8.80 0.42 -4.38
CA TYR A 78 -8.84 -0.40 -5.59
C TYR A 78 -9.73 0.17 -6.68
N ASP A 79 -10.87 0.78 -6.35
CA ASP A 79 -11.82 1.25 -7.37
C ASP A 79 -11.45 2.63 -7.95
N LYS A 80 -10.71 3.45 -7.20
CA LYS A 80 -10.36 4.81 -7.61
C LYS A 80 -8.87 5.00 -7.89
N MET A 81 -8.00 4.31 -7.15
CA MET A 81 -6.56 4.56 -7.23
C MET A 81 -5.82 3.52 -8.10
N GLN A 82 -6.41 2.35 -8.37
CA GLN A 82 -5.76 1.32 -9.18
C GLN A 82 -5.91 1.58 -10.68
N ILE A 83 -4.80 1.47 -11.42
CA ILE A 83 -4.80 1.52 -12.88
C ILE A 83 -5.24 0.16 -13.42
N ARG A 84 -6.29 0.18 -14.25
CA ARG A 84 -7.00 -1.05 -14.68
C ARG A 84 -6.48 -1.65 -15.97
N SER A 85 -5.71 -0.90 -16.77
CA SER A 85 -5.28 -1.36 -18.10
C SER A 85 -4.01 -0.63 -18.55
N GLY A 86 -3.40 -1.15 -19.62
CA GLY A 86 -2.21 -0.58 -20.22
C GLY A 86 -0.93 -0.97 -19.48
N ARG A 87 0.16 -0.28 -19.80
CA ARG A 87 1.52 -0.53 -19.29
C ARG A 87 1.61 -0.59 -17.76
N PHE A 88 0.81 0.21 -17.07
CA PHE A 88 0.82 0.33 -15.61
C PHE A 88 -0.33 -0.44 -14.95
N GLN A 89 -0.93 -1.39 -15.64
CA GLN A 89 -2.02 -2.19 -15.08
C GLN A 89 -1.60 -2.81 -13.74
N GLY A 90 -2.45 -2.65 -12.73
CA GLY A 90 -2.21 -3.09 -11.36
C GLY A 90 -1.60 -2.03 -10.45
N MET A 91 -0.89 -1.04 -11.00
CA MET A 91 -0.29 0.03 -10.20
C MET A 91 -1.36 0.77 -9.38
N LEU A 92 -1.08 0.99 -8.10
CA LEU A 92 -1.83 1.94 -7.29
C LEU A 92 -1.17 3.31 -7.43
N ARG A 93 -1.95 4.34 -7.75
CA ARG A 93 -1.44 5.72 -7.87
C ARG A 93 -0.87 6.16 -6.52
N TRP A 94 0.19 6.94 -6.56
CA TRP A 94 0.76 7.52 -5.35
C TRP A 94 -0.25 8.43 -4.64
N THR A 95 -0.80 9.41 -5.39
CA THR A 95 -1.85 10.31 -4.91
C THR A 95 -2.97 10.41 -5.92
N ASP A 96 -4.09 11.03 -5.56
CA ASP A 96 -5.20 11.33 -6.45
C ASP A 96 -4.83 12.30 -7.58
N ILE A 97 -3.80 13.13 -7.37
CA ILE A 97 -3.32 14.15 -8.33
C ILE A 97 -1.98 13.77 -8.99
N ALA A 98 -1.25 12.77 -8.48
CA ALA A 98 0.06 12.37 -8.99
C ALA A 98 0.17 10.84 -9.11
N TRP A 99 0.29 10.37 -10.35
CA TRP A 99 0.43 8.95 -10.70
C TRP A 99 1.71 8.67 -11.51
N GLU A 100 2.47 9.70 -11.84
CA GLU A 100 3.70 9.62 -12.63
C GLU A 100 4.84 8.91 -11.91
N VAL A 101 4.74 8.78 -10.61
CA VAL A 101 5.68 7.99 -9.80
C VAL A 101 4.97 6.86 -9.06
N CYS A 102 5.68 5.76 -8.85
CA CYS A 102 5.22 4.66 -8.02
C CYS A 102 6.27 4.37 -6.94
N TYR A 103 5.88 4.55 -5.68
CA TYR A 103 6.61 4.06 -4.52
C TYR A 103 6.08 2.69 -4.11
N GLN A 104 6.97 1.72 -3.98
CA GLN A 104 6.55 0.34 -3.71
C GLN A 104 6.02 0.12 -2.30
N ASP A 105 6.57 0.83 -1.32
CA ASP A 105 6.10 0.77 0.06
C ASP A 105 4.71 1.37 0.22
N ASP A 106 4.42 2.48 -0.49
CA ASP A 106 3.10 3.10 -0.50
C ASP A 106 2.05 2.14 -1.07
N MET A 107 2.36 1.48 -2.21
CA MET A 107 1.49 0.43 -2.75
C MET A 107 1.31 -0.74 -1.78
N ALA A 108 2.40 -1.20 -1.16
CA ALA A 108 2.37 -2.33 -0.27
C ALA A 108 1.55 -2.06 1.00
N ARG A 109 1.71 -0.88 1.62
CA ARG A 109 0.91 -0.47 2.78
C ARG A 109 -0.58 -0.46 2.47
N ALA A 110 -0.94 -0.02 1.26
CA ALA A 110 -2.33 -0.03 0.81
C ALA A 110 -2.92 -1.43 0.65
N MET A 111 -2.10 -2.44 0.32
CA MET A 111 -2.53 -3.84 0.17
C MET A 111 -2.73 -4.57 1.51
N LEU A 112 -2.13 -4.10 2.60
CA LEU A 112 -2.14 -4.82 3.88
C LEU A 112 -3.56 -5.07 4.41
N VAL A 113 -4.47 -4.10 4.30
CA VAL A 113 -5.86 -4.27 4.76
C VAL A 113 -6.53 -5.46 4.08
N THR A 114 -6.37 -5.62 2.76
CA THR A 114 -6.92 -6.73 1.98
C THR A 114 -6.37 -8.07 2.43
N LEU A 115 -5.05 -8.14 2.61
CA LEU A 115 -4.38 -9.36 3.04
C LEU A 115 -4.77 -9.76 4.47
N PHE A 116 -4.89 -8.80 5.37
CA PHE A 116 -5.35 -9.06 6.75
C PHE A 116 -6.83 -9.41 6.79
N LYS A 117 -7.70 -8.78 6.01
CA LYS A 117 -9.10 -9.21 5.87
C LYS A 117 -9.19 -10.67 5.44
N ALA A 118 -8.43 -11.07 4.41
CA ALA A 118 -8.39 -12.45 3.94
C ALA A 118 -7.85 -13.40 5.00
N LEU A 119 -6.79 -13.01 5.73
CA LEU A 119 -6.18 -13.80 6.80
C LEU A 119 -7.17 -14.09 7.94
N TYR A 120 -7.97 -13.08 8.31
CA TYR A 120 -8.97 -13.21 9.39
C TYR A 120 -10.36 -13.67 8.92
N GLY A 121 -10.52 -14.04 7.64
CA GLY A 121 -11.80 -14.53 7.09
C GLY A 121 -12.89 -13.49 6.98
N LEU A 122 -12.54 -12.21 6.89
CA LEU A 122 -13.46 -11.07 6.84
C LEU A 122 -13.83 -10.61 5.42
N GLY A 123 -13.25 -11.23 4.40
CA GLY A 123 -13.53 -10.96 2.99
C GLY A 123 -12.32 -11.22 2.09
N ARG A 124 -12.58 -11.47 0.81
CA ARG A 124 -11.57 -11.79 -0.21
C ARG A 124 -11.85 -11.06 -1.54
N GLU A 125 -12.80 -10.15 -1.55
CA GLU A 125 -13.35 -9.50 -2.74
C GLU A 125 -12.31 -8.73 -3.54
N TYR A 126 -11.30 -8.14 -2.88
CA TYR A 126 -10.22 -7.38 -3.52
C TYR A 126 -8.89 -8.15 -3.67
N LEU A 127 -8.85 -9.45 -3.36
CA LEU A 127 -7.64 -10.26 -3.59
C LEU A 127 -7.21 -10.30 -5.07
N PRO A 128 -8.11 -10.35 -6.07
CA PRO A 128 -7.71 -10.26 -7.47
C PRO A 128 -7.01 -8.92 -7.81
N GLN A 129 -7.49 -7.81 -7.26
CA GLN A 129 -6.89 -6.48 -7.46
C GLN A 129 -5.55 -6.35 -6.72
N CYS A 130 -5.46 -6.90 -5.51
CA CYS A 130 -4.21 -7.03 -4.77
C CYS A 130 -3.19 -7.85 -5.58
N ARG A 131 -3.60 -8.96 -6.20
CA ARG A 131 -2.76 -9.75 -7.08
C ARG A 131 -2.21 -8.92 -8.25
N MET A 132 -3.07 -8.15 -8.92
CA MET A 132 -2.63 -7.27 -10.01
C MET A 132 -1.59 -6.24 -9.54
N ALA A 133 -1.74 -5.70 -8.34
CA ALA A 133 -0.78 -4.76 -7.75
C ALA A 133 0.57 -5.44 -7.46
N LEU A 134 0.55 -6.66 -6.91
CA LEU A 134 1.75 -7.45 -6.68
C LEU A 134 2.44 -7.82 -8.01
N GLU A 135 1.69 -8.16 -9.04
CA GLU A 135 2.26 -8.45 -10.38
C GLU A 135 2.95 -7.23 -10.98
N PHE A 136 2.34 -6.05 -10.87
CA PHE A 136 2.98 -4.81 -11.31
C PHE A 136 4.32 -4.59 -10.60
N LEU A 137 4.37 -4.77 -9.29
CA LEU A 137 5.61 -4.63 -8.52
C LEU A 137 6.64 -5.72 -8.89
N MET A 138 6.22 -6.98 -9.02
CA MET A 138 7.11 -8.08 -9.41
C MET A 138 7.70 -7.90 -10.82
N ASN A 139 6.96 -7.29 -11.75
CA ASN A 139 7.46 -7.03 -13.11
C ASN A 139 8.59 -5.98 -13.14
N THR A 140 8.80 -5.26 -12.06
CA THR A 140 9.88 -4.27 -11.88
C THR A 140 10.82 -4.63 -10.72
N THR A 141 10.81 -5.89 -10.30
CA THR A 141 11.65 -6.43 -9.23
C THR A 141 12.84 -7.17 -9.85
N GLY A 142 14.01 -6.92 -9.33
CA GLY A 142 15.26 -7.53 -9.79
C GLY A 142 15.39 -9.02 -9.43
N PRO A 143 16.43 -9.70 -9.96
CA PRO A 143 16.69 -11.11 -9.65
C PRO A 143 17.00 -11.38 -8.18
N ASP A 144 17.43 -10.37 -7.43
CA ASP A 144 17.65 -10.41 -5.99
C ASP A 144 16.35 -10.31 -5.17
N GLY A 145 15.20 -10.22 -5.82
CA GLY A 145 13.91 -10.06 -5.17
C GLY A 145 13.64 -8.66 -4.63
N LEU A 146 14.55 -7.70 -4.87
CA LEU A 146 14.38 -6.30 -4.45
C LEU A 146 13.96 -5.41 -5.60
N ARG A 147 13.29 -4.35 -5.27
CA ARG A 147 12.81 -3.35 -6.21
C ARG A 147 13.44 -1.99 -5.91
N PRO A 148 13.70 -1.12 -6.92
CA PRO A 148 14.07 0.27 -6.65
C PRO A 148 12.99 0.96 -5.82
N ALA A 149 13.39 1.91 -4.98
CA ALA A 149 12.49 2.63 -4.08
C ALA A 149 11.27 3.24 -4.79
N ARG A 150 11.49 3.73 -6.01
CA ARG A 150 10.41 4.24 -6.86
C ARG A 150 10.71 4.01 -8.33
N THR A 151 9.68 4.04 -9.17
CA THR A 151 9.78 4.18 -10.61
C THR A 151 9.21 5.54 -11.04
N ASP A 152 9.86 6.19 -12.00
CA ASP A 152 9.36 7.38 -12.67
C ASP A 152 8.64 6.94 -13.95
N ASN A 153 7.33 6.79 -13.84
CA ASN A 153 6.53 6.10 -14.86
C ASN A 153 6.42 6.87 -16.18
N LEU A 154 6.51 8.21 -16.15
CA LEU A 154 6.42 9.03 -17.34
C LEU A 154 7.73 9.09 -18.12
N ASN A 155 8.85 9.14 -17.41
CA ASN A 155 10.17 9.35 -18.00
C ASN A 155 10.89 8.04 -18.34
N MET A 156 10.40 6.89 -17.86
CA MET A 156 10.96 5.59 -18.22
C MET A 156 10.37 5.06 -19.51
N SER A 157 11.23 4.66 -20.44
CA SER A 157 10.83 3.91 -21.62
C SER A 157 10.34 2.51 -21.25
N GLU A 158 9.73 1.80 -22.19
CA GLU A 158 9.35 0.39 -21.96
C GLU A 158 10.57 -0.51 -21.75
N GLU A 159 11.68 -0.19 -22.43
CA GLU A 159 12.93 -0.92 -22.27
C GLU A 159 13.55 -0.70 -20.89
N ASP A 160 13.60 0.55 -20.41
CA ASP A 160 14.07 0.87 -19.05
C ASP A 160 13.22 0.17 -18.00
N PHE A 161 11.90 0.15 -18.19
CA PHE A 161 10.97 -0.51 -17.27
C PHE A 161 11.21 -2.03 -17.24
N ALA A 162 11.40 -2.65 -18.41
CA ALA A 162 11.74 -4.06 -18.51
C ALA A 162 13.16 -4.39 -18.00
N ALA A 163 14.09 -3.42 -18.06
CA ALA A 163 15.45 -3.60 -17.55
C ALA A 163 15.48 -3.77 -16.02
N LEU A 164 14.52 -3.17 -15.29
CA LEU A 164 14.45 -3.27 -13.82
C LEU A 164 14.35 -4.73 -13.34
N SER A 165 13.62 -5.59 -14.07
CA SER A 165 13.49 -7.00 -13.71
C SER A 165 14.73 -7.86 -14.01
N ARG A 166 15.72 -7.30 -14.71
CA ARG A 166 16.95 -7.98 -15.11
C ARG A 166 18.18 -7.57 -14.30
N GLN A 167 18.05 -6.57 -13.44
CA GLN A 167 19.16 -5.99 -12.68
C GLN A 167 18.84 -6.02 -11.19
N ASN A 168 19.84 -6.34 -10.39
CA ASN A 168 19.72 -6.22 -8.93
C ASN A 168 19.52 -4.76 -8.53
N GLY A 169 18.76 -4.54 -7.47
CA GLY A 169 18.59 -3.21 -6.90
C GLY A 169 19.93 -2.60 -6.48
N ALA A 170 20.18 -1.34 -6.84
CA ALA A 170 21.42 -0.64 -6.51
C ALA A 170 21.62 -0.45 -4.98
N PHE A 171 20.53 -0.42 -4.22
CA PHE A 171 20.55 -0.25 -2.78
C PHE A 171 19.42 -1.04 -2.11
N PRO A 172 19.76 -2.00 -1.22
CA PRO A 172 18.77 -2.84 -0.55
C PRO A 172 18.06 -2.09 0.60
N CYS A 173 17.27 -1.09 0.29
CA CYS A 173 16.57 -0.29 1.28
C CYS A 173 15.47 -1.10 1.97
N ALA A 174 15.65 -1.37 3.27
CA ALA A 174 14.68 -2.11 4.07
C ALA A 174 13.34 -1.36 4.18
N HIS A 175 13.37 -0.03 4.35
CA HIS A 175 12.15 0.78 4.46
C HIS A 175 11.21 0.56 3.27
N TYR A 176 11.74 0.65 2.05
CA TYR A 176 10.92 0.49 0.84
C TYR A 176 10.57 -0.96 0.52
N ASN A 177 11.42 -1.92 0.86
CA ASN A 177 11.20 -3.32 0.48
C ASN A 177 10.45 -4.15 1.51
N ALA A 178 10.55 -3.87 2.81
CA ALA A 178 9.98 -4.73 3.85
C ALA A 178 8.47 -4.93 3.73
N PHE A 179 7.71 -3.86 3.50
CA PHE A 179 6.25 -3.96 3.33
C PHE A 179 5.86 -4.74 2.07
N TYR A 180 6.59 -4.50 0.98
CA TYR A 180 6.38 -5.21 -0.28
C TYR A 180 6.63 -6.71 -0.13
N LEU A 181 7.76 -7.09 0.45
CA LEU A 181 8.10 -8.49 0.69
C LEU A 181 7.12 -9.17 1.66
N ALA A 182 6.66 -8.45 2.70
CA ALA A 182 5.63 -8.94 3.59
C ALA A 182 4.32 -9.22 2.84
N CYS A 183 3.90 -8.35 1.94
CA CYS A 183 2.72 -8.56 1.11
C CYS A 183 2.88 -9.77 0.18
N LEU A 184 4.04 -9.95 -0.47
CA LEU A 184 4.32 -11.13 -1.29
C LEU A 184 4.23 -12.43 -0.50
N LEU A 185 4.88 -12.49 0.65
CA LEU A 185 4.90 -13.67 1.49
C LEU A 185 3.51 -14.00 2.05
N LEU A 186 2.77 -12.98 2.48
CA LEU A 186 1.42 -13.17 3.01
C LEU A 186 0.45 -13.61 1.91
N TYR A 187 0.46 -12.93 0.75
CA TYR A 187 -0.35 -13.33 -0.40
C TYR A 187 0.01 -14.75 -0.86
N GLY A 188 1.29 -15.03 -1.00
CA GLY A 188 1.80 -16.33 -1.42
C GLY A 188 1.35 -17.47 -0.50
N LYS A 189 1.30 -17.24 0.80
CA LYS A 189 0.76 -18.23 1.77
C LYS A 189 -0.75 -18.35 1.69
N LEU A 190 -1.49 -17.26 1.59
CA LEU A 190 -2.95 -17.25 1.53
C LEU A 190 -3.49 -17.92 0.27
N GLU A 191 -2.86 -17.65 -0.88
CA GLU A 191 -3.29 -18.10 -2.21
C GLU A 191 -2.48 -19.29 -2.76
N LYS A 192 -1.51 -19.80 -1.99
CA LYS A 192 -0.55 -20.84 -2.42
C LYS A 192 0.19 -20.47 -3.69
N ASP A 193 0.55 -19.20 -3.83
CA ASP A 193 1.24 -18.66 -5.00
C ASP A 193 2.74 -18.81 -4.86
N ALA A 194 3.30 -19.81 -5.56
CA ALA A 194 4.72 -20.12 -5.51
C ALA A 194 5.61 -18.98 -6.02
N ARG A 195 5.16 -18.17 -7.00
CA ARG A 195 5.94 -17.05 -7.53
C ARG A 195 6.06 -15.95 -6.49
N CYS A 196 4.97 -15.58 -5.84
CA CYS A 196 5.00 -14.59 -4.76
C CYS A 196 5.92 -15.04 -3.61
N LEU A 197 5.85 -16.33 -3.23
CA LEU A 197 6.74 -16.87 -2.19
C LEU A 197 8.20 -16.79 -2.61
N ALA A 198 8.54 -17.25 -3.82
CA ALA A 198 9.91 -17.28 -4.30
C ALA A 198 10.54 -15.88 -4.35
N VAL A 199 9.82 -14.89 -4.90
CA VAL A 199 10.31 -13.50 -4.96
C VAL A 199 10.44 -12.91 -3.55
N GLY A 200 9.43 -13.14 -2.69
CA GLY A 200 9.42 -12.64 -1.32
C GLY A 200 10.56 -13.22 -0.48
N GLU A 201 10.81 -14.52 -0.57
CA GLU A 201 11.89 -15.19 0.15
C GLU A 201 13.28 -14.74 -0.34
N THR A 202 13.46 -14.62 -1.66
CA THR A 202 14.70 -14.12 -2.26
C THR A 202 15.01 -12.70 -1.78
N GLY A 203 14.04 -11.80 -1.86
CA GLY A 203 14.21 -10.42 -1.41
C GLY A 203 14.46 -10.31 0.11
N MET A 204 13.79 -11.13 0.92
CA MET A 204 14.03 -11.17 2.36
C MET A 204 15.45 -11.63 2.68
N GLN A 205 15.96 -12.65 1.97
CA GLN A 205 17.34 -13.09 2.14
C GLN A 205 18.33 -11.99 1.76
N ALA A 206 18.09 -11.26 0.67
CA ALA A 206 18.94 -10.14 0.25
C ALA A 206 18.96 -9.02 1.31
N LEU A 207 17.82 -8.67 1.91
CA LEU A 207 17.78 -7.71 3.02
C LEU A 207 18.54 -8.20 4.24
N LEU A 208 18.38 -9.46 4.65
CA LEU A 208 19.08 -10.02 5.80
C LEU A 208 20.60 -10.05 5.60
N GLN A 209 21.06 -10.26 4.37
CA GLN A 209 22.49 -10.18 4.04
C GLN A 209 23.02 -8.74 4.09
N ALA A 210 22.22 -7.76 3.66
CA ALA A 210 22.61 -6.35 3.67
C ALA A 210 22.60 -5.73 5.09
N TYR A 211 21.81 -6.29 6.00
CA TYR A 211 21.69 -5.83 7.39
C TYR A 211 22.01 -6.96 8.37
N PRO A 212 23.25 -7.42 8.43
CA PRO A 212 23.66 -8.46 9.37
C PRO A 212 23.46 -7.98 10.81
N LYS A 213 23.10 -8.92 11.71
CA LYS A 213 22.95 -8.63 13.15
C LYS A 213 24.32 -8.41 13.80
#